data_75713835a3c856f6e49607cc4d69b5dd
#
_entry.id   75713835a3c856f6e49607cc4d69b5dd
#
_cell.length_a   1.000
_cell.length_b   1.000
_cell.length_c   1.000
_cell.angle_alpha   90.00
_cell.angle_beta   90.00
_cell.angle_gamma   90.00
#
_symmetry.space_group_name_H-M   'P 1'
#
loop_
_entity.id
_entity.type
_entity.pdbx_description
1 polymer ?
#
loop_
_entity_poly.entity_id
_entity_poly.type
_entity_poly.pdbx_seq_one_letter_code
_entity_poly.pdbx_strand_id
1 'polypeptide(L)'
;MTIGLSHYLTVAAILFTLGIFGIFLNRKNVIVILMSIELMLLAVNLNLVAFSAFHHDLVGQVFALIVLTVAAAEAAIGLAIIVVYFRNRGTIDVAEIDLLKG
;
A
#
# COMPACT_ATOMS: atom_id res chain seq x y z
N MET A 1 25.72 -4.97 -19.18
CA MET A 1 25.31 -4.24 -17.96
C MET A 1 24.97 -5.24 -16.88
N THR A 2 25.60 -5.11 -15.73
CA THR A 2 25.34 -6.01 -14.60
C THR A 2 24.35 -5.35 -13.65
N ILE A 3 23.30 -6.07 -13.31
CA ILE A 3 22.32 -5.57 -12.33
C ILE A 3 22.85 -5.86 -10.94
N GLY A 4 23.09 -4.81 -10.17
CA GLY A 4 23.60 -4.91 -8.82
C GLY A 4 22.57 -4.54 -7.77
N LEU A 5 22.97 -4.62 -6.51
CA LEU A 5 22.13 -4.25 -5.37
C LEU A 5 21.62 -2.82 -5.48
N SER A 6 22.45 -1.89 -5.93
CA SER A 6 22.08 -0.49 -6.08
C SER A 6 20.90 -0.28 -7.02
N HIS A 7 20.74 -1.11 -8.04
CA HIS A 7 19.61 -1.02 -8.96
C HIS A 7 18.30 -1.34 -8.26
N TYR A 8 18.31 -2.40 -7.45
CA TYR A 8 17.11 -2.78 -6.68
C TYR A 8 16.76 -1.74 -5.62
N LEU A 9 17.78 -1.22 -4.92
CA LEU A 9 17.56 -0.18 -3.92
C LEU A 9 17.01 1.11 -4.54
N THR A 10 17.49 1.45 -5.74
CA THR A 10 17.00 2.62 -6.47
C THR A 10 15.52 2.46 -6.85
N VAL A 11 15.14 1.30 -7.37
CA VAL A 11 13.74 1.01 -7.69
C VAL A 11 12.88 1.09 -6.43
N ALA A 12 13.34 0.50 -5.34
CA ALA A 12 12.61 0.55 -4.07
C ALA A 12 12.44 1.98 -3.57
N ALA A 13 13.50 2.80 -3.67
CA ALA A 13 13.44 4.21 -3.27
C ALA A 13 12.42 4.99 -4.11
N ILE A 14 12.38 4.74 -5.41
CA ILE A 14 11.42 5.38 -6.31
C ILE A 14 9.99 4.96 -5.93
N LEU A 15 9.74 3.67 -5.72
CA LEU A 15 8.43 3.17 -5.35
C LEU A 15 7.96 3.75 -4.01
N PHE A 16 8.86 3.79 -3.03
CA PHE A 16 8.55 4.35 -1.72
C PHE A 16 8.19 5.83 -1.82
N THR A 17 8.97 6.58 -2.60
CA THR A 17 8.73 8.01 -2.84
C THR A 17 7.38 8.24 -3.53
N LEU A 18 7.06 7.43 -4.53
CA LEU A 18 5.76 7.50 -5.20
C LEU A 18 4.63 7.22 -4.23
N GLY A 19 4.80 6.27 -3.31
CA GLY A 19 3.83 6.01 -2.27
C GLY A 19 3.60 7.21 -1.36
N ILE A 20 4.67 7.87 -0.93
CA ILE A 20 4.59 9.08 -0.12
C ILE A 20 3.82 10.18 -0.86
N PHE A 21 4.16 10.44 -2.11
CA PHE A 21 3.46 11.44 -2.91
C PHE A 21 1.99 11.09 -3.11
N GLY A 22 1.70 9.80 -3.30
CA GLY A 22 0.31 9.34 -3.40
C GLY A 22 -0.52 9.72 -2.20
N ILE A 23 0.04 9.58 -1.00
CA ILE A 23 -0.65 9.95 0.24
C ILE A 23 -0.85 11.46 0.30
N PHE A 24 0.21 12.24 0.08
CA PHE A 24 0.14 13.70 0.25
C PHE A 24 -0.74 14.38 -0.79
N LEU A 25 -0.72 13.90 -2.04
CA LEU A 25 -1.49 14.52 -3.12
C LEU A 25 -2.96 14.10 -3.13
N ASN A 26 -3.30 12.98 -2.49
CA ASN A 26 -4.64 12.42 -2.55
C ASN A 26 -5.19 12.10 -1.15
N ARG A 27 -4.99 13.02 -0.21
CA ARG A 27 -5.34 12.81 1.21
C ARG A 27 -6.82 12.51 1.45
N LYS A 28 -7.68 12.90 0.53
CA LYS A 28 -9.13 12.71 0.67
C LYS A 28 -9.63 11.42 0.02
N ASN A 29 -8.78 10.75 -0.75
CA ASN A 29 -9.15 9.51 -1.43
C ASN A 29 -8.59 8.32 -0.66
N VAL A 30 -9.46 7.65 0.10
CA VAL A 30 -9.08 6.54 0.96
C VAL A 30 -8.49 5.38 0.17
N ILE A 31 -9.03 5.11 -1.03
CA ILE A 31 -8.53 4.04 -1.88
C ILE A 31 -7.10 4.32 -2.33
N VAL A 32 -6.82 5.56 -2.75
CA VAL A 32 -5.47 5.96 -3.17
C VAL A 32 -4.50 5.92 -2.00
N ILE A 33 -4.94 6.31 -0.81
CA ILE A 33 -4.11 6.22 0.40
C ILE A 33 -3.75 4.76 0.68
N LEU A 34 -4.72 3.85 0.62
CA LEU A 34 -4.47 2.42 0.82
C LEU A 34 -3.48 1.88 -0.21
N MET A 35 -3.70 2.19 -1.49
CA MET A 35 -2.79 1.78 -2.56
C MET A 35 -1.39 2.33 -2.36
N SER A 36 -1.28 3.57 -1.89
CA SER A 36 0.02 4.21 -1.63
C SER A 36 0.77 3.53 -0.50
N ILE A 37 0.07 3.17 0.57
CA ILE A 37 0.67 2.41 1.68
C ILE A 37 1.15 1.05 1.20
N GLU A 38 0.36 0.36 0.38
CA GLU A 38 0.75 -0.93 -0.18
C GLU A 38 1.99 -0.81 -1.07
N LEU A 39 2.09 0.28 -1.83
CA LEU A 39 3.27 0.55 -2.65
C LEU A 39 4.52 0.76 -1.79
N MET A 40 4.39 1.45 -0.65
CA MET A 40 5.47 1.63 0.30
C MET A 40 5.91 0.31 0.93
N LEU A 41 4.96 -0.56 1.27
CA LEU A 41 5.25 -1.88 1.80
C LEU A 41 5.94 -2.76 0.76
N LEU A 42 5.53 -2.66 -0.50
CA LEU A 42 6.21 -3.34 -1.60
C LEU A 42 7.67 -2.89 -1.71
N ALA A 43 7.93 -1.59 -1.57
CA ALA A 43 9.29 -1.06 -1.60
C ALA A 43 10.15 -1.63 -0.48
N VAL A 44 9.60 -1.71 0.74
CA VAL A 44 10.28 -2.31 1.89
C VAL A 44 10.59 -3.78 1.61
N ASN A 45 9.62 -4.53 1.08
CA ASN A 45 9.81 -5.93 0.73
C ASN A 45 10.87 -6.13 -0.33
N LEU A 46 10.89 -5.27 -1.33
CA LEU A 46 11.91 -5.31 -2.37
C LEU A 46 13.31 -5.17 -1.77
N ASN A 47 13.47 -4.24 -0.81
CA ASN A 47 14.72 -4.07 -0.10
C ASN A 47 15.12 -5.33 0.70
N LEU A 48 14.16 -5.92 1.43
CA LEU A 48 14.43 -7.11 2.23
C LEU A 48 14.89 -8.28 1.36
N VAL A 49 14.21 -8.50 0.24
CA VAL A 49 14.56 -9.57 -0.69
C VAL A 49 15.91 -9.29 -1.36
N ALA A 50 16.13 -8.04 -1.77
CA ALA A 50 17.37 -7.66 -2.43
C ALA A 50 18.59 -7.85 -1.49
N PHE A 51 18.51 -7.35 -0.26
CA PHE A 51 19.57 -7.54 0.72
C PHE A 51 19.81 -9.02 1.00
N SER A 52 18.73 -9.79 1.15
CA SER A 52 18.86 -11.23 1.39
C SER A 52 19.57 -11.94 0.25
N ALA A 53 19.18 -11.62 -0.99
CA ALA A 53 19.78 -12.25 -2.16
C ALA A 53 21.25 -11.90 -2.32
N PHE A 54 21.61 -10.63 -2.12
CA PHE A 54 22.99 -10.17 -2.32
C PHE A 54 23.93 -10.52 -1.16
N HIS A 55 23.38 -10.79 0.03
CA HIS A 55 24.16 -11.23 1.18
C HIS A 55 24.11 -12.75 1.40
N HIS A 56 23.42 -13.48 0.52
CA HIS A 56 23.27 -14.94 0.62
C HIS A 56 22.71 -15.38 1.97
N ASP A 57 21.75 -14.62 2.49
CA ASP A 57 21.12 -14.85 3.79
C ASP A 57 19.61 -14.90 3.62
N LEU A 58 18.98 -15.97 4.07
CA LEU A 58 17.53 -16.19 3.92
C LEU A 58 16.70 -15.37 4.90
N VAL A 59 17.30 -14.76 5.91
CA VAL A 59 16.58 -14.01 6.94
C VAL A 59 15.72 -12.91 6.32
N GLY A 60 16.27 -12.15 5.34
CA GLY A 60 15.51 -11.10 4.67
C GLY A 60 14.31 -11.62 3.91
N GLN A 61 14.42 -12.82 3.33
CA GLN A 61 13.29 -13.44 2.61
C GLN A 61 12.20 -13.88 3.58
N VAL A 62 12.56 -14.40 4.74
CA VAL A 62 11.60 -14.77 5.79
C VAL A 62 10.85 -13.52 6.28
N PHE A 63 11.57 -12.43 6.55
CA PHE A 63 10.92 -11.19 6.95
C PHE A 63 10.04 -10.63 5.84
N ALA A 64 10.44 -10.75 4.57
CA ALA A 64 9.62 -10.33 3.44
C ALA A 64 8.31 -11.10 3.39
N LEU A 65 8.33 -12.40 3.67
CA LEU A 65 7.11 -13.21 3.74
C LEU A 65 6.20 -12.76 4.88
N ILE A 66 6.77 -12.43 6.04
CA ILE A 66 6.00 -11.94 7.18
C ILE A 66 5.36 -10.60 6.82
N VAL A 67 6.11 -9.67 6.25
CA VAL A 67 5.58 -8.36 5.83
C VAL A 67 4.49 -8.54 4.79
N LEU A 68 4.68 -9.44 3.82
CA LEU A 68 3.69 -9.73 2.80
C LEU A 68 2.39 -10.28 3.40
N THR A 69 2.51 -11.17 4.39
CA THR A 69 1.36 -11.75 5.09
C THR A 69 0.58 -10.66 5.83
N VAL A 70 1.28 -9.79 6.57
CA VAL A 70 0.67 -8.68 7.29
C VAL A 70 0.04 -7.71 6.31
N ALA A 71 0.73 -7.37 5.22
CA ALA A 71 0.22 -6.47 4.20
C ALA A 71 -1.06 -7.03 3.54
N ALA A 72 -1.09 -8.33 3.26
CA ALA A 72 -2.28 -8.95 2.70
C ALA A 72 -3.46 -8.89 3.67
N ALA A 73 -3.22 -9.13 4.95
CA ALA A 73 -4.25 -9.03 5.99
C ALA A 73 -4.76 -7.59 6.11
N GLU A 74 -3.86 -6.61 6.13
CA GLU A 74 -4.22 -5.20 6.19
C GLU A 74 -5.02 -4.76 4.97
N ALA A 75 -4.61 -5.20 3.77
CA ALA A 75 -5.32 -4.87 2.54
C ALA A 75 -6.72 -5.46 2.55
N ALA A 76 -6.89 -6.69 3.02
CA ALA A 76 -8.20 -7.33 3.11
C ALA A 76 -9.10 -6.60 4.10
N ILE A 77 -8.61 -6.27 5.28
CA ILE A 77 -9.37 -5.54 6.30
C ILE A 77 -9.67 -4.13 5.83
N GLY A 78 -8.67 -3.44 5.28
CA GLY A 78 -8.83 -2.09 4.77
C GLY A 78 -9.85 -2.02 3.65
N LEU A 79 -9.82 -2.99 2.74
CA LEU A 79 -10.77 -3.05 1.64
C LEU A 79 -12.19 -3.30 2.14
N ALA A 80 -12.34 -4.19 3.14
CA ALA A 80 -13.63 -4.45 3.77
C ALA A 80 -14.18 -3.18 4.44
N ILE A 81 -13.34 -2.43 5.15
CA ILE A 81 -13.73 -1.18 5.78
C ILE A 81 -14.17 -0.16 4.73
N ILE A 82 -13.41 -0.04 3.64
CA ILE A 82 -13.72 0.89 2.55
C ILE A 82 -15.07 0.54 1.92
N VAL A 83 -15.34 -0.74 1.68
CA VAL A 83 -16.61 -1.17 1.11
C VAL A 83 -17.77 -0.79 2.02
N VAL A 84 -17.65 -1.06 3.32
CA VAL A 84 -18.69 -0.69 4.30
C VAL A 84 -18.85 0.82 4.37
N TYR A 85 -17.75 1.57 4.40
CA TYR A 85 -17.78 3.02 4.44
C TYR A 85 -18.53 3.60 3.23
N PHE A 86 -18.22 3.17 2.03
CA PHE A 86 -18.89 3.68 0.83
C PHE A 86 -20.36 3.29 0.77
N ARG A 87 -20.71 2.10 1.25
CA ARG A 87 -22.11 1.69 1.32
C ARG A 87 -22.90 2.55 2.29
N ASN A 88 -22.35 2.83 3.46
CA ASN A 88 -22.98 3.68 4.46
C ASN A 88 -23.08 5.12 3.98
N ARG A 89 -22.02 5.64 3.34
CA ARG A 89 -22.01 6.99 2.80
C ARG A 89 -23.04 7.15 1.68
N GLY A 90 -23.16 6.14 0.81
CA GLY A 90 -24.18 6.16 -0.22
C GLY A 90 -25.58 6.26 0.37
N THR A 91 -25.86 5.53 1.45
CA THR A 91 -27.13 5.60 2.15
C THR A 91 -27.35 6.99 2.76
N ILE A 92 -26.34 7.57 3.38
CA ILE A 92 -26.40 8.91 3.95
C ILE A 92 -26.65 9.95 2.88
N ASP A 93 -25.96 9.87 1.74
CA ASP A 93 -26.11 10.81 0.64
C ASP A 93 -27.53 10.76 0.07
N VAL A 94 -28.13 9.59 -0.06
CA VAL A 94 -29.49 9.43 -0.51
C VAL A 94 -30.46 10.05 0.50
N ALA A 95 -30.23 9.84 1.80
CA ALA A 95 -31.05 10.44 2.85
C ALA A 95 -30.98 11.98 2.81
N GLU A 96 -29.78 12.53 2.60
CA GLU A 96 -29.61 13.98 2.46
C GLU A 96 -30.34 14.54 1.25
N ILE A 97 -30.32 13.85 0.13
CA ILE A 97 -31.03 14.24 -1.08
C ILE A 97 -32.51 14.25 -0.81
N ASP A 98 -33.07 13.25 -0.15
CA ASP A 98 -34.49 13.19 0.20
C ASP A 98 -34.88 14.33 1.11
N LEU A 99 -34.04 14.67 2.09
CA LEU A 99 -34.31 15.81 2.97
C LEU A 99 -34.34 17.13 2.21
N LEU A 100 -33.45 17.29 1.24
CA LEU A 100 -33.41 18.50 0.43
C LEU A 100 -34.57 18.62 -0.52
N LYS A 101 -35.10 17.51 -0.99
CA LYS A 101 -36.28 17.49 -1.89
C LYS A 101 -37.58 17.59 -1.14
N GLY A 102 -37.58 17.14 0.08
CA GLY A 102 -38.79 17.05 0.88
C GLY A 102 -39.08 18.19 1.74
#